data_ac08a4b672263aeae623b05f5dd699f1
#
_entry.id   ac08a4b672263aeae623b05f5dd699f1
#
_cell.length_a   1.000
_cell.length_b   1.000
_cell.length_c   1.000
_cell.angle_alpha   90.00
_cell.angle_beta   90.00
_cell.angle_gamma   90.00
#
_symmetry.space_group_name_H-M   'P 1'
#
loop_
_entity.id
_entity.type
_entity.pdbx_description
1 polymer ?
#
loop_
_entity_poly.entity_id
_entity_poly.type
_entity_poly.pdbx_seq_one_letter_code
_entity_poly.pdbx_strand_id
1 'polypeptide(L)'
;NYSDNDYHVDAPVKDFETGSFNESEKVRVKRFNDTYHNEAIVAKAGIVDKSWADRLMFGFTYSHMYKDIQTGVRQKTVFGEKHRFGHSLMPSMEYSKRNLIIKGLDMVLTANYNRNATTNVDTARYEYNWLGEKHPLNSPGEQSRQYSRADNDNWNGTLTLNYRIARVHMLTFNHVLSAFQRDNTSLLAVEEQTDAIAKQTRKNISGLSYRLMPSEKWNFSAFGKYYRQYVAGPMAEDDTGSNYVRTSRTVDSWGYGAAGTYFILPGLQAKLSYEKAYRLPTIEEMFGDEDLESGDIGIRPEKSDNINLNLSYSRSFGKHSVYVEGGVVYRNTKAVSYTHLRAHETCA
;
A
#
# COMPACT_ATOMS: atom_id res chain seq x y z
N ASN A 1 4.56 21.38 6.51
CA ASN A 1 3.24 21.37 7.17
C ASN A 1 3.42 21.31 8.67
N TYR A 2 2.69 22.17 9.38
CA TYR A 2 2.65 22.18 10.84
C TYR A 2 1.20 22.29 11.29
N SER A 3 0.81 21.54 12.33
CA SER A 3 -0.50 21.63 12.96
C SER A 3 -0.40 21.21 14.42
N ASP A 4 -0.90 22.04 15.32
CA ASP A 4 -1.00 21.68 16.74
C ASP A 4 -2.17 20.74 17.02
N ASN A 5 -3.20 20.70 16.14
CA ASN A 5 -4.43 19.91 16.29
C ASN A 5 -5.08 20.08 17.67
N ASP A 6 -5.05 21.31 18.21
CA ASP A 6 -5.46 21.67 19.57
C ASP A 6 -6.95 21.97 19.70
N TYR A 7 -7.79 21.42 18.81
CA TYR A 7 -9.23 21.61 18.82
C TYR A 7 -9.90 20.88 19.99
N HIS A 8 -11.16 21.27 20.25
CA HIS A 8 -11.96 20.67 21.32
C HIS A 8 -12.71 19.42 20.85
N VAL A 9 -12.81 18.44 21.73
CA VAL A 9 -13.61 17.21 21.57
C VAL A 9 -14.49 16.99 22.79
N ASP A 10 -15.61 16.30 22.63
CA ASP A 10 -16.44 15.86 23.75
C ASP A 10 -16.04 14.42 24.10
N ALA A 11 -15.40 14.22 25.23
CA ALA A 11 -14.83 12.94 25.63
C ALA A 11 -15.13 12.60 27.10
N PRO A 12 -15.23 11.31 27.45
CA PRO A 12 -15.33 10.90 28.85
C PRO A 12 -13.98 11.09 29.54
N VAL A 13 -13.98 11.66 30.72
CA VAL A 13 -12.77 11.88 31.54
C VAL A 13 -12.58 10.71 32.48
N LYS A 14 -11.35 10.17 32.57
CA LYS A 14 -10.98 9.17 33.55
C LYS A 14 -10.79 9.84 34.90
N ASP A 15 -11.48 9.32 35.90
CA ASP A 15 -11.24 9.63 37.30
C ASP A 15 -10.15 8.70 37.85
N PHE A 16 -9.03 9.25 38.28
CA PHE A 16 -7.91 8.48 38.80
C PHE A 16 -8.12 7.92 40.22
N GLU A 17 -9.05 8.47 40.99
CA GLU A 17 -9.38 7.93 42.33
C GLU A 17 -10.20 6.65 42.23
N THR A 18 -11.17 6.63 41.32
CA THR A 18 -12.07 5.49 41.13
C THR A 18 -11.61 4.55 39.97
N GLY A 19 -10.72 5.01 39.13
CA GLY A 19 -10.28 4.30 37.90
C GLY A 19 -11.36 4.18 36.84
N SER A 20 -12.49 4.85 36.99
CA SER A 20 -13.68 4.69 36.14
C SER A 20 -13.82 5.82 35.10
N PHE A 21 -14.59 5.52 34.05
CA PHE A 21 -15.05 6.50 33.06
C PHE A 21 -16.55 6.66 33.18
N ASN A 22 -17.04 7.88 33.28
CA ASN A 22 -18.45 8.14 33.08
C ASN A 22 -18.75 8.33 31.59
N GLU A 23 -19.13 7.26 30.88
CA GLU A 23 -19.40 7.30 29.45
C GLU A 23 -20.62 8.16 29.07
N SER A 24 -21.55 8.33 30.00
CA SER A 24 -22.75 9.16 29.80
C SER A 24 -22.50 10.63 30.01
N GLU A 25 -21.40 11.00 30.66
CA GLU A 25 -21.02 12.39 30.96
C GLU A 25 -19.77 12.77 30.18
N LYS A 26 -19.95 13.29 28.99
CA LYS A 26 -18.85 13.82 28.16
C LYS A 26 -18.57 15.26 28.52
N VAL A 27 -17.30 15.56 28.69
CA VAL A 27 -16.82 16.93 28.96
C VAL A 27 -16.14 17.46 27.70
N ARG A 28 -16.39 18.74 27.42
CA ARG A 28 -15.69 19.41 26.31
C ARG A 28 -14.25 19.74 26.73
N VAL A 29 -13.30 19.02 26.13
CA VAL A 29 -11.88 19.08 26.47
C VAL A 29 -11.07 19.48 25.25
N LYS A 30 -9.91 20.10 25.47
CA LYS A 30 -8.98 20.46 24.42
C LYS A 30 -7.92 19.38 24.26
N ARG A 31 -7.58 19.05 23.01
CA ARG A 31 -6.41 18.20 22.71
C ARG A 31 -5.14 18.95 23.08
N PHE A 32 -4.13 18.25 23.59
CA PHE A 32 -2.89 18.86 24.10
C PHE A 32 -1.60 18.11 23.70
N ASN A 33 -1.73 16.89 23.13
CA ASN A 33 -0.59 16.07 22.69
C ASN A 33 -0.87 15.52 21.28
N ASP A 34 -1.12 16.40 20.29
CA ASP A 34 -1.46 16.00 18.92
C ASP A 34 -0.77 16.89 17.88
N THR A 35 0.40 17.39 18.19
CA THR A 35 1.21 18.17 17.25
C THR A 35 1.66 17.29 16.09
N TYR A 36 1.59 17.83 14.89
CA TYR A 36 2.12 17.21 13.69
C TYR A 36 3.03 18.20 12.95
N HIS A 37 4.25 17.76 12.66
CA HIS A 37 5.19 18.53 11.86
C HIS A 37 5.75 17.64 10.74
N ASN A 38 5.73 18.16 9.51
CA ASN A 38 6.31 17.49 8.35
C ASN A 38 7.00 18.49 7.44
N GLU A 39 8.25 18.20 7.11
CA GLU A 39 9.06 18.92 6.13
C GLU A 39 9.41 17.99 4.98
N ALA A 40 9.36 18.52 3.75
CA ALA A 40 9.75 17.74 2.58
C ALA A 40 10.49 18.62 1.57
N ILE A 41 11.52 18.04 0.98
CA ILE A 41 12.27 18.62 -0.14
C ILE A 41 12.13 17.66 -1.31
N VAL A 42 11.74 18.21 -2.47
CA VAL A 42 11.66 17.46 -3.72
C VAL A 42 12.52 18.16 -4.77
N ALA A 43 13.45 17.44 -5.36
CA ALA A 43 14.28 17.91 -6.44
C ALA A 43 14.19 16.95 -7.62
N LYS A 44 14.14 17.50 -8.85
CA LYS A 44 14.19 16.69 -10.07
C LYS A 44 15.12 17.39 -11.07
N ALA A 45 15.99 16.61 -11.70
CA ALA A 45 16.86 17.05 -12.78
C ALA A 45 16.93 15.97 -13.86
N GLY A 46 17.18 16.36 -15.10
CA GLY A 46 17.26 15.37 -16.16
C GLY A 46 17.65 15.93 -17.50
N ILE A 47 17.65 15.05 -18.47
CA ILE A 47 18.05 15.27 -19.85
C ILE A 47 16.88 14.87 -20.75
N VAL A 48 16.62 15.68 -21.76
CA VAL A 48 15.56 15.44 -22.74
C VAL A 48 16.12 15.55 -24.17
N ASP A 49 15.42 14.94 -25.12
CA ASP A 49 15.66 15.07 -26.56
C ASP A 49 17.11 14.71 -27.02
N LYS A 50 17.64 13.62 -26.44
CA LYS A 50 18.93 13.05 -26.91
C LYS A 50 18.71 11.83 -27.80
N SER A 51 19.71 11.52 -28.63
CA SER A 51 19.66 10.35 -29.52
C SER A 51 19.43 9.04 -28.77
N TRP A 52 19.93 8.93 -27.55
CA TRP A 52 19.83 7.75 -26.67
C TRP A 52 18.71 7.82 -25.63
N ALA A 53 18.09 8.98 -25.39
CA ALA A 53 16.98 9.14 -24.47
C ALA A 53 16.04 10.28 -24.91
N ASP A 54 14.77 10.01 -25.08
CA ASP A 54 13.78 11.08 -25.26
C ASP A 54 13.59 11.82 -23.94
N ARG A 55 13.66 11.08 -22.83
CA ARG A 55 13.62 11.64 -21.47
C ARG A 55 14.39 10.74 -20.51
N LEU A 56 15.29 11.32 -19.74
CA LEU A 56 15.92 10.71 -18.57
C LEU A 56 15.86 11.71 -17.43
N MET A 57 15.14 11.35 -16.37
CA MET A 57 14.96 12.18 -15.18
C MET A 57 15.43 11.43 -13.94
N PHE A 58 16.15 12.12 -13.08
CA PHE A 58 16.46 11.70 -11.74
C PHE A 58 15.71 12.59 -10.75
N GLY A 59 15.06 11.97 -9.80
CA GLY A 59 14.35 12.63 -8.72
C GLY A 59 14.93 12.25 -7.36
N PHE A 60 14.78 13.15 -6.43
CA PHE A 60 15.17 12.97 -5.05
C PHE A 60 14.09 13.58 -4.17
N THR A 61 13.57 12.80 -3.22
CA THR A 61 12.66 13.30 -2.20
C THR A 61 13.23 12.95 -0.84
N TYR A 62 13.29 13.95 0.03
CA TYR A 62 13.59 13.76 1.44
C TYR A 62 12.45 14.34 2.26
N SER A 63 12.02 13.66 3.31
CA SER A 63 11.06 14.19 4.26
C SER A 63 11.43 13.82 5.69
N HIS A 64 11.07 14.70 6.62
CA HIS A 64 11.14 14.45 8.05
C HIS A 64 9.77 14.69 8.66
N MET A 65 9.39 13.85 9.61
CA MET A 65 8.09 13.90 10.26
C MET A 65 8.26 13.73 11.77
N TYR A 66 7.50 14.51 12.52
CA TYR A 66 7.28 14.36 13.96
C TYR A 66 5.78 14.39 14.23
N LYS A 67 5.30 13.53 15.12
CA LYS A 67 3.90 13.47 15.51
C LYS A 67 3.74 13.07 16.96
N ASP A 68 3.07 13.91 17.75
CA ASP A 68 2.52 13.53 19.05
C ASP A 68 1.25 12.67 18.85
N ILE A 69 1.02 11.77 19.77
CA ILE A 69 -0.11 10.84 19.71
C ILE A 69 -0.97 11.04 20.95
N GLN A 70 -2.14 11.69 20.76
CA GLN A 70 -3.03 12.05 21.85
C GLN A 70 -3.88 10.88 22.35
N THR A 71 -4.30 9.98 21.47
CA THR A 71 -5.22 8.91 21.82
C THR A 71 -4.89 7.61 21.10
N GLY A 72 -5.29 6.47 21.70
CA GLY A 72 -5.40 5.20 20.99
C GLY A 72 -6.61 5.18 20.05
N VAL A 73 -6.99 3.97 19.58
CA VAL A 73 -8.14 3.75 18.68
C VAL A 73 -9.44 4.25 19.31
N ARG A 74 -9.56 4.12 20.62
CA ARG A 74 -10.69 4.68 21.39
C ARG A 74 -10.25 5.96 22.10
N GLN A 75 -11.08 7.00 22.07
CA GLN A 75 -10.83 8.28 22.72
C GLN A 75 -10.82 8.20 24.27
N LYS A 76 -11.01 7.03 24.85
CA LYS A 76 -10.93 6.81 26.30
C LYS A 76 -9.50 6.83 26.83
N THR A 77 -8.55 6.29 26.05
CA THR A 77 -7.14 6.25 26.43
C THR A 77 -6.47 7.52 25.91
N VAL A 78 -5.94 8.31 26.82
CA VAL A 78 -5.27 9.57 26.54
C VAL A 78 -3.78 9.41 26.77
N PHE A 79 -2.98 9.86 25.80
CA PHE A 79 -1.54 9.86 25.90
C PHE A 79 -1.05 11.31 26.00
N GLY A 80 -0.14 11.58 26.93
CA GLY A 80 0.42 12.91 27.17
C GLY A 80 1.85 13.08 26.69
N GLU A 81 2.59 11.96 26.51
CA GLU A 81 4.01 11.99 26.15
C GLU A 81 4.34 11.06 24.97
N LYS A 82 3.40 10.22 24.55
CA LYS A 82 3.61 9.31 23.44
C LYS A 82 3.77 10.06 22.13
N HIS A 83 4.84 9.75 21.39
CA HIS A 83 5.12 10.39 20.11
C HIS A 83 5.85 9.46 19.14
N ARG A 84 5.93 9.88 17.89
CA ARG A 84 6.74 9.23 16.87
C ARG A 84 7.43 10.26 15.99
N PHE A 85 8.58 9.91 15.48
CA PHE A 85 9.30 10.71 14.49
C PHE A 85 10.01 9.82 13.47
N GLY A 86 10.35 10.40 12.34
CA GLY A 86 11.01 9.63 11.30
C GLY A 86 11.43 10.47 10.12
N HIS A 87 12.14 9.83 9.21
CA HIS A 87 12.56 10.43 7.95
C HIS A 87 12.41 9.44 6.81
N SER A 88 12.23 9.97 5.61
CA SER A 88 12.15 9.20 4.38
C SER A 88 13.10 9.78 3.34
N LEU A 89 13.77 8.89 2.62
CA LEU A 89 14.67 9.20 1.52
C LEU A 89 14.24 8.40 0.29
N MET A 90 13.92 9.09 -0.82
CA MET A 90 13.42 8.43 -2.03
C MET A 90 14.11 8.98 -3.29
N PRO A 91 15.25 8.42 -3.72
CA PRO A 91 15.73 8.60 -5.09
C PRO A 91 14.83 7.89 -6.10
N SER A 92 14.68 8.48 -7.27
CA SER A 92 13.87 7.94 -8.36
C SER A 92 14.53 8.19 -9.71
N MET A 93 14.19 7.34 -10.69
CA MET A 93 14.64 7.46 -12.08
C MET A 93 13.47 7.19 -13.02
N GLU A 94 13.36 8.01 -14.07
CA GLU A 94 12.45 7.81 -15.19
C GLU A 94 13.25 7.84 -16.49
N TYR A 95 13.11 6.84 -17.33
CA TYR A 95 13.72 6.78 -18.65
C TYR A 95 12.66 6.46 -19.69
N SER A 96 12.66 7.17 -20.80
CA SER A 96 11.85 6.83 -21.97
C SER A 96 12.58 7.04 -23.27
N LYS A 97 12.34 6.13 -24.21
CA LYS A 97 12.91 6.18 -25.55
C LYS A 97 11.96 5.56 -26.56
N ARG A 98 11.61 6.33 -27.56
CA ARG A 98 10.93 5.83 -28.77
C ARG A 98 11.94 5.32 -29.78
N ASN A 99 11.57 4.24 -30.47
CA ASN A 99 12.47 3.59 -31.46
C ASN A 99 13.84 3.24 -30.84
N LEU A 100 13.83 2.58 -29.68
CA LEU A 100 15.01 2.35 -28.83
C LEU A 100 16.22 1.73 -29.60
N ILE A 101 15.99 0.59 -30.28
CA ILE A 101 17.01 -0.12 -31.06
C ILE A 101 16.53 -0.26 -32.51
N ILE A 102 15.23 -0.55 -32.67
CA ILE A 102 14.59 -0.72 -33.95
C ILE A 102 13.35 0.18 -34.04
N LYS A 103 12.98 0.55 -35.25
CA LYS A 103 11.77 1.36 -35.50
C LYS A 103 10.52 0.66 -34.98
N GLY A 104 9.73 1.40 -34.19
CA GLY A 104 8.48 0.91 -33.59
C GLY A 104 8.65 0.29 -32.20
N LEU A 105 9.86 0.09 -31.69
CA LEU A 105 10.12 -0.36 -30.32
C LEU A 105 10.28 0.83 -29.38
N ASP A 106 9.33 1.04 -28.51
CA ASP A 106 9.34 2.10 -27.50
C ASP A 106 9.56 1.48 -26.10
N MET A 107 10.35 2.15 -25.26
CA MET A 107 10.65 1.74 -23.89
C MET A 107 10.29 2.85 -22.91
N VAL A 108 9.69 2.46 -21.78
CA VAL A 108 9.53 3.29 -20.57
C VAL A 108 10.00 2.47 -19.39
N LEU A 109 10.93 3.05 -18.62
CA LEU A 109 11.45 2.48 -17.38
C LEU A 109 11.26 3.49 -16.26
N THR A 110 10.68 3.06 -15.13
CA THR A 110 10.68 3.83 -13.90
C THR A 110 11.26 2.99 -12.77
N ALA A 111 12.00 3.61 -11.89
CA ALA A 111 12.52 2.96 -10.70
C ALA A 111 12.56 3.96 -9.55
N ASN A 112 12.25 3.50 -8.35
CA ASN A 112 12.49 4.24 -7.13
C ASN A 112 12.91 3.29 -6.00
N TYR A 113 13.69 3.85 -5.11
CA TYR A 113 14.02 3.27 -3.83
C TYR A 113 13.50 4.22 -2.75
N ASN A 114 12.83 3.69 -1.73
CA ASN A 114 12.37 4.49 -0.60
C ASN A 114 12.84 3.83 0.68
N ARG A 115 13.71 4.52 1.41
CA ARG A 115 14.06 4.18 2.78
C ARG A 115 13.29 5.08 3.73
N ASN A 116 12.47 4.46 4.57
CA ASN A 116 11.66 5.14 5.57
C ASN A 116 12.03 4.59 6.95
N ALA A 117 12.54 5.44 7.82
CA ALA A 117 12.82 5.11 9.22
C ALA A 117 11.83 5.83 10.13
N THR A 118 11.15 5.07 10.99
CA THR A 118 10.19 5.61 11.96
C THR A 118 10.53 5.10 13.35
N THR A 119 10.64 6.01 14.31
CA THR A 119 10.86 5.70 15.73
C THR A 119 9.59 6.00 16.50
N ASN A 120 9.11 5.02 17.27
CA ASN A 120 7.97 5.14 18.18
C ASN A 120 8.51 5.22 19.60
N VAL A 121 7.99 6.18 20.37
CA VAL A 121 8.40 6.43 21.75
C VAL A 121 7.19 6.44 22.65
N ASP A 122 7.18 5.52 23.61
CA ASP A 122 6.21 5.41 24.69
C ASP A 122 6.95 4.96 25.95
N THR A 123 7.58 5.93 26.65
CA THR A 123 8.40 5.70 27.83
C THR A 123 7.94 6.54 29.02
N ALA A 124 6.74 7.12 28.92
CA ALA A 124 6.16 7.94 29.96
C ALA A 124 6.06 7.19 31.29
N ARG A 125 6.20 7.92 32.38
CA ARG A 125 6.05 7.39 33.74
C ARG A 125 4.70 7.75 34.37
N TYR A 126 3.86 8.46 33.61
CA TYR A 126 2.55 8.92 34.04
C TYR A 126 1.52 8.55 32.98
N GLU A 127 0.31 8.19 33.40
CA GLU A 127 -0.88 8.18 32.57
C GLU A 127 -1.57 9.54 32.66
N TYR A 128 -2.30 9.92 31.61
CA TYR A 128 -2.98 11.21 31.49
C TYR A 128 -4.48 11.01 31.29
N ASN A 129 -5.27 11.98 31.75
CA ASN A 129 -6.67 12.11 31.36
C ASN A 129 -6.88 13.32 30.45
N TRP A 130 -8.09 13.51 29.96
CA TRP A 130 -8.42 14.61 29.07
C TRP A 130 -8.31 16.01 29.67
N LEU A 131 -8.23 16.14 30.98
CA LEU A 131 -7.99 17.43 31.69
C LEU A 131 -6.50 17.73 31.80
N GLY A 132 -5.62 16.83 31.32
CA GLY A 132 -4.18 16.94 31.49
C GLY A 132 -3.68 16.58 32.90
N GLU A 133 -4.55 16.05 33.75
CA GLU A 133 -4.15 15.50 35.04
C GLU A 133 -3.35 14.22 34.82
N LYS A 134 -2.39 13.96 35.69
CA LYS A 134 -1.49 12.82 35.56
C LYS A 134 -1.43 11.97 36.82
N HIS A 135 -1.35 10.67 36.64
CA HIS A 135 -1.21 9.68 37.70
C HIS A 135 0.02 8.80 37.43
N PRO A 136 0.86 8.47 38.43
CA PRO A 136 2.03 7.64 38.25
C PRO A 136 1.66 6.25 37.76
N LEU A 137 2.40 5.76 36.75
CA LEU A 137 2.31 4.39 36.28
C LEU A 137 3.20 3.46 37.09
N ASN A 138 2.76 2.22 37.32
CA ASN A 138 3.54 1.17 37.94
C ASN A 138 4.73 0.72 37.07
N SER A 139 4.57 0.80 35.74
CA SER A 139 5.61 0.53 34.76
C SER A 139 5.59 1.63 33.69
N PRO A 140 6.74 2.01 33.11
CA PRO A 140 6.77 3.00 32.05
C PRO A 140 5.98 2.57 30.81
N GLY A 141 5.39 3.54 30.10
CA GLY A 141 4.60 3.39 28.87
C GLY A 141 3.12 3.64 29.09
N GLU A 142 2.54 4.57 28.34
CA GLU A 142 1.11 4.94 28.47
C GLU A 142 0.20 3.89 27.83
N GLN A 143 0.66 3.20 26.80
CA GLN A 143 0.01 2.04 26.21
C GLN A 143 0.86 0.77 26.43
N SER A 144 2.12 0.85 26.03
CA SER A 144 3.09 -0.22 26.19
C SER A 144 4.49 0.40 26.22
N ARG A 145 5.35 -0.05 27.13
CA ARG A 145 6.73 0.46 27.16
C ARG A 145 7.41 0.17 25.83
N GLN A 146 7.61 1.23 25.03
CA GLN A 146 8.16 1.12 23.70
C GLN A 146 9.18 2.24 23.43
N TYR A 147 10.32 1.85 22.88
CA TYR A 147 11.26 2.74 22.20
C TYR A 147 11.85 1.93 21.07
N SER A 148 11.18 1.93 19.95
CA SER A 148 11.48 1.05 18.82
C SER A 148 11.62 1.84 17.53
N ARG A 149 12.52 1.38 16.68
CA ARG A 149 12.75 1.91 15.35
C ARG A 149 12.41 0.87 14.31
N ALA A 150 11.60 1.26 13.33
CA ALA A 150 11.32 0.48 12.14
C ALA A 150 12.01 1.12 10.93
N ASP A 151 12.94 0.40 10.32
CA ASP A 151 13.57 0.76 9.05
C ASP A 151 12.89 -0.02 7.93
N ASN A 152 12.27 0.70 6.98
CA ASN A 152 11.59 0.11 5.83
C ASN A 152 12.34 0.47 4.55
N ASP A 153 12.76 -0.53 3.81
CA ASP A 153 13.40 -0.41 2.52
C ASP A 153 12.46 -0.90 1.41
N ASN A 154 12.12 -0.01 0.48
CA ASN A 154 11.20 -0.31 -0.62
C ASN A 154 11.86 -0.05 -1.96
N TRP A 155 11.89 -1.06 -2.82
CA TRP A 155 12.28 -0.97 -4.21
C TRP A 155 11.05 -1.15 -5.11
N ASN A 156 10.82 -0.22 -6.00
CA ASN A 156 9.78 -0.34 -7.02
C ASN A 156 10.37 -0.02 -8.38
N GLY A 157 9.97 -0.82 -9.35
CA GLY A 157 10.39 -0.64 -10.73
C GLY A 157 9.32 -1.08 -11.70
N THR A 158 9.17 -0.35 -12.81
CA THR A 158 8.33 -0.76 -13.92
C THR A 158 9.11 -0.66 -15.22
N LEU A 159 9.02 -1.68 -16.05
CA LEU A 159 9.53 -1.69 -17.42
C LEU A 159 8.37 -1.96 -18.36
N THR A 160 8.18 -1.08 -19.35
CA THR A 160 7.21 -1.28 -20.41
C THR A 160 7.95 -1.20 -21.76
N LEU A 161 7.82 -2.24 -22.56
CA LEU A 161 8.29 -2.30 -23.93
C LEU A 161 7.08 -2.42 -24.85
N ASN A 162 6.91 -1.48 -25.77
CA ASN A 162 5.87 -1.50 -26.78
C ASN A 162 6.50 -1.65 -28.17
N TYR A 163 6.12 -2.69 -28.87
CA TYR A 163 6.61 -2.92 -30.24
C TYR A 163 5.46 -2.89 -31.23
N ARG A 164 5.46 -1.89 -32.12
CA ARG A 164 4.49 -1.71 -33.18
C ARG A 164 5.02 -2.30 -34.48
N ILE A 165 4.27 -3.26 -35.03
CA ILE A 165 4.59 -3.95 -36.27
C ILE A 165 3.49 -3.62 -37.29
N ALA A 166 3.90 -3.08 -38.45
CA ALA A 166 3.02 -2.83 -39.60
C ALA A 166 1.72 -2.05 -39.30
N ARG A 167 1.70 -1.15 -38.32
CA ARG A 167 0.56 -0.30 -37.87
C ARG A 167 -0.64 -1.06 -37.26
N VAL A 168 -0.80 -2.34 -37.54
CA VAL A 168 -1.96 -3.13 -37.09
C VAL A 168 -1.68 -4.05 -35.92
N HIS A 169 -0.40 -4.37 -35.68
CA HIS A 169 0.01 -5.26 -34.61
C HIS A 169 0.78 -4.48 -33.53
N MET A 170 0.49 -4.76 -32.25
CA MET A 170 1.27 -4.24 -31.16
C MET A 170 1.52 -5.36 -30.14
N LEU A 171 2.79 -5.56 -29.80
CA LEU A 171 3.23 -6.38 -28.68
C LEU A 171 3.63 -5.44 -27.53
N THR A 172 3.14 -5.74 -26.34
CA THR A 172 3.53 -5.02 -25.14
C THR A 172 4.05 -6.01 -24.10
N PHE A 173 5.30 -5.83 -23.70
CA PHE A 173 5.84 -6.49 -22.51
C PHE A 173 5.84 -5.49 -21.36
N ASN A 174 5.31 -5.90 -20.20
CA ASN A 174 5.32 -5.12 -18.99
C ASN A 174 5.89 -5.95 -17.84
N HIS A 175 6.79 -5.37 -17.07
CA HIS A 175 7.34 -5.99 -15.86
C HIS A 175 7.26 -5.01 -14.70
N VAL A 176 6.72 -5.47 -13.58
CA VAL A 176 6.64 -4.73 -12.32
C VAL A 176 7.40 -5.49 -11.26
N LEU A 177 8.36 -4.83 -10.65
CA LEU A 177 9.10 -5.28 -9.48
C LEU A 177 8.67 -4.43 -8.29
N SER A 178 8.32 -5.08 -7.18
CA SER A 178 8.17 -4.44 -5.87
C SER A 178 8.85 -5.31 -4.83
N ALA A 179 9.81 -4.75 -4.11
CA ALA A 179 10.49 -5.42 -3.01
C ALA A 179 10.41 -4.54 -1.77
N PHE A 180 10.11 -5.17 -0.65
CA PHE A 180 9.98 -4.54 0.65
C PHE A 180 10.76 -5.35 1.68
N GLN A 181 11.47 -4.64 2.54
CA GLN A 181 12.07 -5.18 3.76
C GLN A 181 11.76 -4.25 4.91
N ARG A 182 11.43 -4.83 6.06
CA ARG A 182 11.29 -4.11 7.32
C ARG A 182 12.15 -4.78 8.37
N ASP A 183 13.01 -3.97 8.96
CA ASP A 183 13.83 -4.32 10.11
C ASP A 183 13.33 -3.49 11.30
N ASN A 184 12.96 -4.17 12.38
CA ASN A 184 12.62 -3.52 13.63
C ASN A 184 13.82 -3.62 14.59
N THR A 185 14.02 -2.59 15.37
CA THR A 185 15.07 -2.56 16.41
C THR A 185 14.49 -1.96 17.68
N SER A 186 14.50 -2.69 18.79
CA SER A 186 14.21 -2.13 20.09
C SER A 186 15.42 -1.32 20.57
N LEU A 187 15.18 -0.07 20.98
CA LEU A 187 16.17 0.82 21.61
C LEU A 187 16.13 0.70 23.14
N LEU A 188 15.25 -0.16 23.67
CA LEU A 188 15.25 -0.60 25.06
C LEU A 188 16.22 -1.77 25.23
N ALA A 189 16.65 -2.03 26.45
CA ALA A 189 17.62 -3.08 26.77
C ALA A 189 17.11 -4.53 26.50
N VAL A 190 15.83 -4.69 26.20
CA VAL A 190 15.20 -5.98 25.93
C VAL A 190 14.68 -5.96 24.49
N GLU A 191 15.26 -6.78 23.62
CA GLU A 191 14.72 -7.04 22.27
C GLU A 191 13.60 -8.08 22.34
N GLU A 192 12.51 -7.82 21.63
CA GLU A 192 11.50 -8.85 21.37
C GLU A 192 12.01 -9.82 20.30
N GLN A 193 11.70 -11.10 20.42
CA GLN A 193 12.17 -12.11 19.47
C GLN A 193 11.71 -11.85 18.03
N THR A 194 10.55 -11.22 17.86
CA THR A 194 10.00 -10.83 16.55
C THR A 194 10.81 -9.73 15.88
N ASP A 195 11.43 -8.83 16.64
CA ASP A 195 12.22 -7.72 16.12
C ASP A 195 13.53 -8.19 15.47
N ALA A 196 14.08 -9.31 15.94
CA ALA A 196 15.31 -9.89 15.38
C ALA A 196 15.12 -10.52 13.98
N ILE A 197 13.87 -10.66 13.49
CA ILE A 197 13.56 -11.33 12.22
C ILE A 197 12.95 -10.33 11.24
N ALA A 198 13.74 -9.94 10.23
CA ALA A 198 13.28 -9.04 9.19
C ALA A 198 12.08 -9.60 8.40
N LYS A 199 11.07 -8.75 8.17
CA LYS A 199 9.95 -9.04 7.28
C LYS A 199 10.31 -8.64 5.85
N GLN A 200 10.19 -9.55 4.91
CA GLN A 200 10.56 -9.34 3.51
C GLN A 200 9.45 -9.78 2.57
N THR A 201 9.23 -9.01 1.51
CA THR A 201 8.43 -9.45 0.36
C THR A 201 9.06 -8.98 -0.94
N ARG A 202 8.98 -9.82 -1.97
CA ARG A 202 9.39 -9.48 -3.33
C ARG A 202 8.32 -9.96 -4.29
N LYS A 203 7.71 -9.03 -5.00
CA LYS A 203 6.68 -9.28 -6.03
C LYS A 203 7.26 -8.97 -7.40
N ASN A 204 7.14 -9.93 -8.31
CA ASN A 204 7.47 -9.79 -9.72
C ASN A 204 6.22 -10.14 -10.53
N ILE A 205 5.78 -9.21 -11.37
CA ILE A 205 4.64 -9.42 -12.24
C ILE A 205 5.09 -9.11 -13.66
N SER A 206 5.13 -10.14 -14.52
CA SER A 206 5.47 -10.00 -15.92
C SER A 206 4.23 -10.23 -16.77
N GLY A 207 3.94 -9.33 -17.68
CA GLY A 207 2.82 -9.44 -18.62
C GLY A 207 3.29 -9.33 -20.06
N LEU A 208 2.74 -10.16 -20.92
CA LEU A 208 2.88 -10.04 -22.36
C LEU A 208 1.50 -9.90 -22.97
N SER A 209 1.27 -8.85 -23.74
CA SER A 209 0.03 -8.65 -24.47
C SER A 209 0.27 -8.47 -25.96
N TYR A 210 -0.67 -8.97 -26.73
CA TYR A 210 -0.74 -8.75 -28.16
C TYR A 210 -2.05 -8.03 -28.48
N ARG A 211 -1.97 -6.96 -29.28
CA ARG A 211 -3.14 -6.22 -29.78
C ARG A 211 -3.12 -6.21 -31.30
N LEU A 212 -4.29 -6.50 -31.87
CA LEU A 212 -4.56 -6.47 -33.29
C LEU A 212 -5.60 -5.38 -33.60
N MET A 213 -5.27 -4.45 -34.49
CA MET A 213 -6.11 -3.31 -34.91
C MET A 213 -6.16 -3.24 -36.44
N PRO A 214 -6.85 -4.18 -37.14
CA PRO A 214 -6.81 -4.26 -38.60
C PRO A 214 -7.68 -3.19 -39.27
N SER A 215 -8.63 -2.62 -38.54
CA SER A 215 -9.50 -1.58 -39.06
C SER A 215 -10.02 -0.70 -37.91
N GLU A 216 -10.65 0.42 -38.28
CA GLU A 216 -11.32 1.30 -37.29
C GLU A 216 -12.58 0.65 -36.70
N LYS A 217 -13.12 -0.41 -37.34
CA LYS A 217 -14.34 -1.08 -36.90
C LYS A 217 -14.14 -2.01 -35.72
N TRP A 218 -12.98 -2.64 -35.60
CA TRP A 218 -12.76 -3.56 -34.52
C TRP A 218 -11.27 -3.66 -34.10
N ASN A 219 -11.06 -4.00 -32.87
CA ASN A 219 -9.76 -4.38 -32.35
C ASN A 219 -9.92 -5.58 -31.40
N PHE A 220 -8.84 -6.30 -31.25
CA PHE A 220 -8.74 -7.44 -30.36
C PHE A 220 -7.43 -7.37 -29.57
N SER A 221 -7.44 -7.76 -28.31
CA SER A 221 -6.24 -7.94 -27.52
C SER A 221 -6.32 -9.22 -26.70
N ALA A 222 -5.18 -9.90 -26.56
CA ALA A 222 -5.02 -11.01 -25.63
C ALA A 222 -3.75 -10.82 -24.82
N PHE A 223 -3.72 -11.31 -23.57
CA PHE A 223 -2.57 -11.17 -22.70
C PHE A 223 -2.44 -12.34 -21.75
N GLY A 224 -1.18 -12.58 -21.33
CA GLY A 224 -0.81 -13.45 -20.23
C GLY A 224 -0.02 -12.69 -19.19
N LYS A 225 -0.22 -13.02 -17.92
CA LYS A 225 0.50 -12.45 -16.79
C LYS A 225 1.07 -13.56 -15.92
N TYR A 226 2.34 -13.44 -15.56
CA TYR A 226 3.01 -14.30 -14.59
C TYR A 226 3.24 -13.51 -13.31
N TYR A 227 2.76 -14.05 -12.21
CA TYR A 227 2.90 -13.49 -10.88
C TYR A 227 3.83 -14.37 -10.07
N ARG A 228 4.82 -13.76 -9.43
CA ARG A 228 5.68 -14.44 -8.47
C ARG A 228 5.85 -13.58 -7.24
N GLN A 229 5.61 -14.15 -6.07
CA GLN A 229 5.81 -13.50 -4.79
C GLN A 229 6.66 -14.38 -3.88
N TYR A 230 7.74 -13.82 -3.38
CA TYR A 230 8.53 -14.34 -2.28
C TYR A 230 8.20 -13.54 -1.03
N VAL A 231 8.04 -14.23 0.10
CA VAL A 231 7.86 -13.64 1.41
C VAL A 231 8.72 -14.37 2.43
N ALA A 232 9.20 -13.63 3.43
CA ALA A 232 9.88 -14.18 4.59
C ALA A 232 9.64 -13.28 5.81
N GLY A 233 9.54 -13.87 6.99
CA GLY A 233 9.31 -13.15 8.23
C GLY A 233 9.18 -14.08 9.42
N PRO A 234 8.91 -13.53 10.61
CA PRO A 234 8.70 -14.30 11.83
C PRO A 234 7.38 -15.06 11.78
N MET A 235 7.42 -16.30 12.19
CA MET A 235 6.24 -17.15 12.43
C MET A 235 6.38 -17.80 13.79
N ALA A 236 5.28 -17.80 14.56
CA ALA A 236 5.23 -18.54 15.81
C ALA A 236 5.43 -20.05 15.54
N GLU A 237 6.31 -20.68 16.27
CA GLU A 237 6.58 -22.11 16.18
C GLU A 237 5.58 -22.90 17.04
N ASP A 238 5.00 -22.26 18.02
CA ASP A 238 4.05 -22.84 18.95
C ASP A 238 2.73 -22.02 19.04
N ASP A 239 1.67 -22.65 19.54
CA ASP A 239 0.35 -22.02 19.72
C ASP A 239 0.37 -20.93 20.79
N THR A 240 1.42 -20.84 21.61
CA THR A 240 1.54 -19.85 22.69
C THR A 240 2.14 -18.54 22.20
N GLY A 241 2.74 -18.51 20.98
CA GLY A 241 3.41 -17.36 20.43
C GLY A 241 4.63 -16.91 21.23
N SER A 242 5.29 -17.86 21.92
CA SER A 242 6.46 -17.59 22.76
C SER A 242 7.79 -17.76 22.00
N ASN A 243 7.78 -18.47 20.89
CA ASN A 243 8.96 -18.74 20.09
C ASN A 243 8.71 -18.44 18.62
N TYR A 244 9.60 -17.67 17.97
CA TYR A 244 9.49 -17.26 16.59
C TYR A 244 10.66 -17.75 15.75
N VAL A 245 10.36 -18.28 14.58
CA VAL A 245 11.36 -18.73 13.61
C VAL A 245 11.17 -18.01 12.28
N ARG A 246 12.28 -17.80 11.58
CA ARG A 246 12.20 -17.24 10.23
C ARG A 246 11.61 -18.27 9.27
N THR A 247 10.45 -17.96 8.72
CA THR A 247 9.79 -18.79 7.71
C THR A 247 9.74 -18.03 6.39
N SER A 248 9.82 -18.76 5.27
CA SER A 248 9.73 -18.16 3.93
C SER A 248 8.84 -18.97 3.01
N ARG A 249 8.22 -18.30 2.04
CA ARG A 249 7.38 -18.93 1.03
C ARG A 249 7.50 -18.22 -0.30
N THR A 250 7.43 -19.01 -1.38
CA THR A 250 7.28 -18.50 -2.75
C THR A 250 5.96 -18.98 -3.34
N VAL A 251 5.23 -18.08 -3.97
CA VAL A 251 3.96 -18.37 -4.64
C VAL A 251 4.03 -17.87 -6.07
N ASP A 252 3.64 -18.72 -7.00
CA ASP A 252 3.56 -18.43 -8.44
C ASP A 252 2.12 -18.59 -8.94
N SER A 253 1.71 -17.75 -9.88
CA SER A 253 0.38 -17.83 -10.49
C SER A 253 0.40 -17.31 -11.93
N TRP A 254 -0.52 -17.83 -12.76
CA TRP A 254 -0.69 -17.41 -14.14
C TRP A 254 -2.09 -16.89 -14.39
N GLY A 255 -2.18 -15.60 -14.75
CA GLY A 255 -3.39 -14.95 -15.21
C GLY A 255 -3.37 -14.79 -16.74
N TYR A 256 -4.54 -14.68 -17.33
CA TYR A 256 -4.69 -14.42 -18.76
C TYR A 256 -6.04 -13.76 -19.05
N GLY A 257 -6.13 -13.14 -20.20
CA GLY A 257 -7.37 -12.52 -20.61
C GLY A 257 -7.36 -12.14 -22.08
N ALA A 258 -8.54 -11.77 -22.55
CA ALA A 258 -8.76 -11.24 -23.88
C ALA A 258 -9.82 -10.15 -23.84
N ALA A 259 -9.72 -9.17 -24.75
CA ALA A 259 -10.70 -8.13 -24.93
C ALA A 259 -10.91 -7.82 -26.41
N GLY A 260 -12.14 -7.56 -26.77
CA GLY A 260 -12.52 -7.15 -28.11
C GLY A 260 -13.39 -5.91 -28.08
N THR A 261 -13.23 -5.06 -29.08
CA THR A 261 -14.07 -3.88 -29.31
C THR A 261 -14.59 -3.95 -30.73
N TYR A 262 -15.90 -3.69 -30.92
CA TYR A 262 -16.55 -3.67 -32.21
C TYR A 262 -17.49 -2.47 -32.32
N PHE A 263 -17.34 -1.70 -33.40
CA PHE A 263 -18.25 -0.63 -33.75
C PHE A 263 -19.41 -1.22 -34.58
N ILE A 264 -20.55 -1.39 -33.94
CA ILE A 264 -21.75 -1.97 -34.55
C ILE A 264 -22.31 -1.03 -35.64
N LEU A 265 -22.38 0.24 -35.30
CA LEU A 265 -22.80 1.34 -36.14
C LEU A 265 -21.91 2.56 -35.88
N PRO A 266 -21.90 3.59 -36.76
CA PRO A 266 -21.23 4.85 -36.45
C PRO A 266 -21.73 5.41 -35.12
N GLY A 267 -20.80 5.54 -34.14
CA GLY A 267 -21.09 6.02 -32.80
C GLY A 267 -21.54 4.95 -31.80
N LEU A 268 -21.94 3.74 -32.20
CA LEU A 268 -22.29 2.65 -31.30
C LEU A 268 -21.17 1.63 -31.21
N GLN A 269 -20.59 1.47 -30.04
CA GLN A 269 -19.46 0.60 -29.74
C GLN A 269 -19.85 -0.45 -28.68
N ALA A 270 -19.50 -1.70 -28.94
CA ALA A 270 -19.52 -2.77 -27.94
C ALA A 270 -18.10 -3.18 -27.54
N LYS A 271 -17.86 -3.37 -26.25
CA LYS A 271 -16.61 -3.90 -25.67
C LYS A 271 -16.93 -5.11 -24.84
N LEU A 272 -16.23 -6.22 -25.10
CA LEU A 272 -16.30 -7.43 -24.29
C LEU A 272 -14.91 -7.77 -23.82
N SER A 273 -14.77 -8.10 -22.53
CA SER A 273 -13.51 -8.59 -21.99
C SER A 273 -13.72 -9.73 -21.01
N TYR A 274 -12.75 -10.63 -20.99
CA TYR A 274 -12.58 -11.67 -19.99
C TYR A 274 -11.17 -11.60 -19.41
N GLU A 275 -11.05 -11.71 -18.09
CA GLU A 275 -9.78 -11.81 -17.41
C GLU A 275 -9.84 -12.79 -16.25
N LYS A 276 -8.90 -13.74 -16.22
CA LYS A 276 -8.56 -14.50 -15.03
C LYS A 276 -7.42 -13.79 -14.32
N ALA A 277 -7.75 -13.10 -13.23
CA ALA A 277 -6.83 -12.30 -12.45
C ALA A 277 -6.48 -12.99 -11.12
N TYR A 278 -5.32 -12.62 -10.58
CA TYR A 278 -4.87 -13.05 -9.25
C TYR A 278 -4.52 -11.82 -8.41
N ARG A 279 -4.93 -11.83 -7.13
CA ARG A 279 -4.49 -10.90 -6.10
C ARG A 279 -3.50 -11.64 -5.19
N LEU A 280 -2.29 -11.16 -5.15
CA LEU A 280 -1.26 -11.67 -4.23
C LEU A 280 -1.54 -11.14 -2.82
N PRO A 281 -1.34 -11.97 -1.76
CA PRO A 281 -1.53 -11.55 -0.38
C PRO A 281 -0.67 -10.33 -0.01
N THR A 282 -1.17 -9.53 0.93
CA THR A 282 -0.41 -8.41 1.53
C THR A 282 0.53 -8.90 2.62
N ILE A 283 1.37 -8.01 3.14
CA ILE A 283 2.28 -8.32 4.25
C ILE A 283 1.48 -8.53 5.53
N GLU A 284 0.47 -7.69 5.75
CA GLU A 284 -0.41 -7.73 6.91
C GLU A 284 -1.22 -9.04 6.95
N GLU A 285 -1.75 -9.48 5.81
CA GLU A 285 -2.47 -10.77 5.73
C GLU A 285 -1.56 -11.97 6.04
N MET A 286 -0.26 -11.86 5.77
CA MET A 286 0.69 -12.97 5.94
C MET A 286 1.37 -12.97 7.31
N PHE A 287 1.66 -11.80 7.89
CA PHE A 287 2.40 -11.68 9.16
C PHE A 287 1.61 -10.97 10.27
N GLY A 288 0.38 -10.50 9.98
CA GLY A 288 -0.39 -9.69 10.91
C GLY A 288 0.13 -8.26 11.04
N ASP A 289 -0.52 -7.47 11.87
CA ASP A 289 -0.18 -6.08 12.16
C ASP A 289 0.62 -5.89 13.46
N GLU A 290 0.94 -6.99 14.17
CA GLU A 290 1.66 -7.04 15.46
C GLU A 290 0.81 -6.56 16.67
N ASP A 291 -0.44 -6.19 16.44
CA ASP A 291 -1.32 -5.65 17.50
C ASP A 291 -2.62 -6.48 17.61
N LEU A 292 -3.46 -6.45 16.61
CA LEU A 292 -4.82 -7.02 16.64
C LEU A 292 -5.02 -8.19 15.66
N GLU A 293 -4.28 -8.22 14.56
CA GLU A 293 -4.47 -9.20 13.49
C GLU A 293 -3.33 -10.23 13.48
N SER A 294 -3.69 -11.51 13.52
CA SER A 294 -2.73 -12.60 13.30
C SER A 294 -2.62 -12.90 11.81
N GLY A 295 -1.37 -13.00 11.30
CA GLY A 295 -1.12 -13.36 9.91
C GLY A 295 -1.15 -14.88 9.68
N ASP A 296 -1.35 -15.25 8.42
CA ASP A 296 -1.18 -16.64 7.95
C ASP A 296 -0.32 -16.66 6.68
N ILE A 297 0.91 -17.12 6.80
CA ILE A 297 1.82 -17.30 5.65
C ILE A 297 1.29 -18.33 4.64
N GLY A 298 0.34 -19.18 5.07
CA GLY A 298 -0.33 -20.19 4.26
C GLY A 298 -1.38 -19.65 3.28
N ILE A 299 -1.75 -18.36 3.37
CA ILE A 299 -2.74 -17.73 2.50
C ILE A 299 -2.41 -17.93 1.02
N ARG A 300 -3.41 -18.35 0.26
CA ARG A 300 -3.30 -18.53 -1.20
C ARG A 300 -3.72 -17.25 -1.92
N PRO A 301 -3.13 -16.94 -3.08
CA PRO A 301 -3.61 -15.85 -3.92
C PRO A 301 -5.10 -16.00 -4.24
N GLU A 302 -5.83 -14.92 -4.09
CA GLU A 302 -7.21 -14.88 -4.55
C GLU A 302 -7.23 -14.93 -6.07
N LYS A 303 -8.13 -15.70 -6.64
CA LYS A 303 -8.37 -15.75 -8.07
C LYS A 303 -9.76 -15.28 -8.42
N SER A 304 -9.87 -14.49 -9.47
CA SER A 304 -11.16 -14.02 -9.97
C SER A 304 -11.29 -14.22 -11.47
N ASP A 305 -12.45 -14.69 -11.89
CA ASP A 305 -12.88 -14.69 -13.27
C ASP A 305 -13.78 -13.47 -13.47
N ASN A 306 -13.36 -12.55 -14.34
CA ASN A 306 -14.05 -11.28 -14.58
C ASN A 306 -14.52 -11.24 -16.04
N ILE A 307 -15.81 -10.99 -16.25
CA ILE A 307 -16.40 -10.75 -17.57
C ILE A 307 -17.01 -9.35 -17.54
N ASN A 308 -16.65 -8.51 -18.51
CA ASN A 308 -17.21 -7.18 -18.62
C ASN A 308 -17.78 -7.00 -20.05
N LEU A 309 -19.03 -6.56 -20.13
CA LEU A 309 -19.67 -6.12 -21.36
C LEU A 309 -20.03 -4.65 -21.20
N ASN A 310 -19.60 -3.83 -22.13
CA ASN A 310 -19.90 -2.40 -22.15
C ASN A 310 -20.43 -2.00 -23.54
N LEU A 311 -21.47 -1.17 -23.55
CA LEU A 311 -22.03 -0.55 -24.74
C LEU A 311 -21.95 0.96 -24.58
N SER A 312 -21.40 1.65 -25.57
CA SER A 312 -21.34 3.12 -25.59
C SER A 312 -21.86 3.65 -26.93
N TYR A 313 -22.65 4.72 -26.85
CA TYR A 313 -23.17 5.43 -27.99
C TYR A 313 -22.81 6.90 -27.94
N SER A 314 -22.23 7.39 -29.02
CA SER A 314 -21.85 8.81 -29.17
C SER A 314 -22.37 9.34 -30.51
N ARG A 315 -23.09 10.46 -30.49
CA ARG A 315 -23.57 11.12 -31.70
C ARG A 315 -23.60 12.62 -31.55
N SER A 316 -23.18 13.32 -32.60
CA SER A 316 -23.27 14.77 -32.69
C SER A 316 -24.45 15.19 -33.56
N PHE A 317 -25.21 16.17 -33.09
CA PHE A 317 -26.39 16.76 -33.79
C PHE A 317 -26.18 18.27 -33.86
N GLY A 318 -25.64 18.77 -34.95
CA GLY A 318 -25.30 20.18 -35.09
C GLY A 318 -24.30 20.66 -34.04
N LYS A 319 -24.73 21.55 -33.14
CA LYS A 319 -23.88 22.06 -32.04
C LYS A 319 -23.95 21.22 -30.75
N HIS A 320 -24.75 20.17 -30.72
CA HIS A 320 -24.95 19.33 -29.55
C HIS A 320 -24.32 17.95 -29.76
N SER A 321 -23.78 17.36 -28.70
CA SER A 321 -23.31 15.99 -28.68
C SER A 321 -23.95 15.23 -27.52
N VAL A 322 -24.32 13.99 -27.78
CA VAL A 322 -24.86 13.05 -26.78
C VAL A 322 -23.90 11.88 -26.65
N TYR A 323 -23.56 11.54 -25.43
CA TYR A 323 -22.81 10.34 -25.08
C TYR A 323 -23.57 9.56 -24.01
N VAL A 324 -23.79 8.27 -24.25
CA VAL A 324 -24.43 7.34 -23.29
C VAL A 324 -23.57 6.10 -23.21
N GLU A 325 -23.31 5.62 -22.00
CA GLU A 325 -22.56 4.40 -21.74
C GLU A 325 -23.25 3.58 -20.65
N GLY A 326 -23.30 2.26 -20.86
CA GLY A 326 -23.80 1.30 -19.88
C GLY A 326 -23.08 -0.03 -20.01
N GLY A 327 -22.95 -0.74 -18.88
CA GLY A 327 -22.23 -1.99 -18.89
C GLY A 327 -22.67 -2.95 -17.79
N VAL A 328 -22.33 -4.23 -17.98
CA VAL A 328 -22.53 -5.32 -17.03
C VAL A 328 -21.17 -5.92 -16.67
N VAL A 329 -20.96 -6.12 -15.39
CA VAL A 329 -19.76 -6.76 -14.85
C VAL A 329 -20.18 -8.02 -14.09
N TYR A 330 -19.63 -9.16 -14.49
CA TYR A 330 -19.72 -10.39 -13.73
C TYR A 330 -18.35 -10.74 -13.16
N ARG A 331 -18.29 -10.98 -11.84
CA ARG A 331 -17.08 -11.38 -11.15
C ARG A 331 -17.35 -12.60 -10.27
N ASN A 332 -16.52 -13.62 -10.43
CA ASN A 332 -16.51 -14.79 -9.57
C ASN A 332 -15.14 -14.91 -8.91
N THR A 333 -15.08 -14.62 -7.59
CA THR A 333 -13.84 -14.64 -6.80
C THR A 333 -13.81 -15.87 -5.92
N LYS A 334 -12.66 -16.55 -5.88
CA LYS A 334 -12.41 -17.75 -5.07
C LYS A 334 -11.14 -17.55 -4.25
N ALA A 335 -11.05 -18.24 -3.10
CA ALA A 335 -9.97 -18.15 -2.11
C ALA A 335 -9.83 -16.71 -1.55
N VAL A 336 -10.96 -16.12 -1.17
CA VAL A 336 -10.98 -14.81 -0.51
C VAL A 336 -10.31 -14.94 0.85
N SER A 337 -9.33 -14.07 1.11
CA SER A 337 -8.66 -14.00 2.41
C SER A 337 -9.54 -13.27 3.40
N TYR A 338 -9.77 -13.87 4.54
CA TYR A 338 -10.38 -13.20 5.70
C TYR A 338 -9.31 -13.03 6.77
N THR A 339 -9.11 -11.83 7.25
CA THR A 339 -8.32 -11.58 8.46
C THR A 339 -9.14 -11.98 9.67
N HIS A 340 -8.60 -12.86 10.52
CA HIS A 340 -9.20 -13.16 11.81
C HIS A 340 -8.72 -12.13 12.83
N LEU A 341 -9.62 -11.29 13.30
CA LEU A 341 -9.37 -10.47 14.48
C LEU A 341 -9.17 -11.42 15.67
N ARG A 342 -8.01 -11.36 16.32
CA ARG A 342 -7.86 -11.93 17.65
C ARG A 342 -8.74 -11.11 18.59
N ALA A 343 -9.88 -11.66 19.00
CA ALA A 343 -10.57 -11.17 20.17
C ALA A 343 -9.65 -11.45 21.37
N HIS A 344 -8.92 -10.45 21.84
CA HIS A 344 -8.40 -10.48 23.17
C HIS A 344 -9.61 -10.47 24.11
N GLU A 345 -10.03 -11.65 24.56
CA GLU A 345 -10.83 -11.76 25.77
C GLU A 345 -9.94 -11.24 26.90
N THR A 346 -10.09 -9.96 27.21
CA THR A 346 -9.67 -9.45 28.50
C THR A 346 -10.61 -10.08 29.51
N CYS A 347 -10.18 -11.20 30.07
CA CYS A 347 -10.73 -11.66 31.35
C CYS A 347 -10.49 -10.53 32.34
N ALA A 348 -11.61 -10.01 32.87
CA ALA A 348 -11.66 -9.03 33.95
C ALA A 348 -11.03 -9.59 35.24
#